data_32ee41319411e9bef11a89ecde64d828
#
_entry.id   32ee41319411e9bef11a89ecde64d828
#
_cell.length_a   1.000
_cell.length_b   1.000
_cell.length_c   1.000
_cell.angle_alpha   90.00
_cell.angle_beta   90.00
_cell.angle_gamma   90.00
#
_symmetry.space_group_name_H-M   'P 1'
#
loop_
_entity.id
_entity.type
_entity.pdbx_description
1 polymer ?
#
loop_
_entity_poly.entity_id
_entity_poly.type
_entity_poly.pdbx_seq_one_letter_code
_entity_poly.pdbx_strand_id
1 'polypeptide(L)'
;MIKEKELVVKYGRKLIDKKLTKGSGGNISVYIKDKNQVAISPSGLDYYETKIEDVVIVDLEGNVVEGKQRPSSELEMHLAFYKERPGINAIVHTHSKFATAIACMGWELPAVHYLLAMAGHSVKCADYATY
;
A
#
# COMPACT_ATOMS: atom_id res chain seq x y z
N MET A 1 17.49 -1.93 4.95
CA MET A 1 16.88 -2.29 3.64
C MET A 1 16.39 -3.74 3.58
N ILE A 2 17.13 -4.75 4.01
CA ILE A 2 16.64 -6.16 4.01
C ILE A 2 15.39 -6.30 4.86
N LYS A 3 15.38 -5.76 6.07
CA LYS A 3 14.25 -5.81 7.00
C LYS A 3 12.96 -5.22 6.40
N GLU A 4 13.07 -4.08 5.73
CA GLU A 4 11.92 -3.41 5.10
C GLU A 4 11.38 -4.23 3.92
N LYS A 5 12.25 -4.82 3.10
CA LYS A 5 11.87 -5.76 2.05
C LYS A 5 11.17 -7.01 2.61
N GLU A 6 11.70 -7.58 3.70
CA GLU A 6 11.06 -8.71 4.40
C GLU A 6 9.66 -8.36 4.89
N LEU A 7 9.46 -7.14 5.41
CA LEU A 7 8.13 -6.66 5.82
C LEU A 7 7.17 -6.58 4.64
N VAL A 8 7.61 -6.04 3.50
CA VAL A 8 6.79 -5.98 2.27
C VAL A 8 6.33 -7.38 1.85
N VAL A 9 7.25 -8.35 1.75
CA VAL A 9 6.93 -9.73 1.39
C VAL A 9 5.99 -10.38 2.40
N LYS A 10 6.32 -10.28 3.70
CA LYS A 10 5.54 -10.87 4.79
C LYS A 10 4.10 -10.36 4.81
N TYR A 11 3.92 -9.04 4.74
CA TYR A 11 2.60 -8.43 4.81
C TYR A 11 1.85 -8.50 3.48
N GLY A 12 2.55 -8.56 2.35
CA GLY A 12 1.94 -8.88 1.05
C GLY A 12 1.22 -10.22 1.07
N ARG A 13 1.85 -11.28 1.56
CA ARG A 13 1.20 -12.59 1.74
C ARG A 13 -0.01 -12.51 2.68
N LYS A 14 0.10 -11.73 3.77
CA LYS A 14 -1.02 -11.52 4.69
C LYS A 14 -2.23 -10.83 4.04
N LEU A 15 -2.04 -9.99 3.01
CA LEU A 15 -3.18 -9.42 2.28
C LEU A 15 -4.05 -10.51 1.67
N ILE A 16 -3.43 -11.52 1.07
CA ILE A 16 -4.14 -12.67 0.48
C ILE A 16 -4.75 -13.55 1.57
N ASP A 17 -3.97 -13.91 2.60
CA ASP A 17 -4.43 -14.77 3.71
C ASP A 17 -5.66 -14.18 4.41
N LYS A 18 -5.69 -12.85 4.57
CA LYS A 18 -6.81 -12.13 5.20
C LYS A 18 -7.92 -11.72 4.24
N LYS A 19 -7.83 -12.12 2.97
CA LYS A 19 -8.82 -11.80 1.92
C LYS A 19 -9.03 -10.29 1.74
N LEU A 20 -8.00 -9.50 1.98
CA LEU A 20 -8.01 -8.05 1.80
C LEU A 20 -7.76 -7.64 0.35
N THR A 21 -7.28 -8.56 -0.47
CA THR A 21 -7.14 -8.42 -1.92
C THR A 21 -7.17 -9.80 -2.60
N LYS A 22 -7.05 -9.83 -3.92
CA LYS A 22 -6.93 -11.03 -4.75
C LYS A 22 -5.83 -10.85 -5.79
N GLY A 23 -5.17 -11.97 -6.13
CA GLY A 23 -4.10 -12.00 -7.13
C GLY A 23 -2.97 -11.02 -6.79
N SER A 24 -2.62 -10.15 -7.71
CA SER A 24 -1.61 -9.10 -7.56
C SER A 24 -2.18 -7.73 -7.18
N GLY A 25 -3.47 -7.66 -6.79
CA GLY A 25 -4.11 -6.41 -6.41
C GLY A 25 -3.63 -5.87 -5.07
N GLY A 26 -3.84 -4.57 -4.84
CA GLY A 26 -3.32 -3.87 -3.68
C GLY A 26 -1.79 -3.80 -3.68
N ASN A 27 -1.21 -3.10 -2.74
CA ASN A 27 0.24 -2.96 -2.64
C ASN A 27 0.66 -2.54 -1.24
N ILE A 28 1.94 -2.74 -0.95
CA ILE A 28 2.53 -2.42 0.35
C ILE A 28 3.84 -1.69 0.13
N SER A 29 4.06 -0.68 0.95
CA SER A 29 5.35 -0.05 1.05
C SER A 29 5.79 0.19 2.48
N VAL A 30 7.10 0.29 2.69
CA VAL A 30 7.73 0.60 3.96
C VAL A 30 8.77 1.70 3.74
N TYR A 31 8.70 2.75 4.53
CA TYR A 31 9.62 3.87 4.47
C TYR A 31 10.94 3.57 5.20
N ILE A 32 12.05 3.81 4.54
CA ILE A 32 13.42 3.64 5.04
C ILE A 32 13.94 5.03 5.43
N LYS A 33 13.66 5.44 6.66
CA LYS A 33 13.90 6.81 7.15
C LYS A 33 15.34 7.28 6.97
N ASP A 34 16.29 6.45 7.34
CA ASP A 34 17.72 6.80 7.35
C ASP A 34 18.27 7.10 5.94
N LYS A 35 17.51 6.72 4.91
CA LYS A 35 17.92 6.85 3.51
C LYS A 35 16.96 7.71 2.67
N ASN A 36 15.84 8.15 3.22
CA ASN A 36 14.78 8.79 2.44
C ASN A 36 14.34 7.94 1.23
N GLN A 37 14.17 6.63 1.45
CA GLN A 37 13.82 5.67 0.41
C GLN A 37 12.58 4.88 0.81
N VAL A 38 11.97 4.21 -0.14
CA VAL A 38 10.77 3.41 0.05
C VAL A 38 10.99 2.02 -0.54
N ALA A 39 10.79 0.98 0.27
CA ALA A 39 10.65 -0.38 -0.20
C ALA A 39 9.20 -0.61 -0.60
N ILE A 40 8.93 -0.98 -1.86
CA ILE A 40 7.58 -1.16 -2.38
C ILE A 40 7.42 -2.50 -3.09
N SER A 41 6.23 -3.10 -2.98
CA SER A 41 5.89 -4.32 -3.71
C SER A 41 6.00 -4.12 -5.22
N PRO A 42 6.46 -5.16 -5.95
CA PRO A 42 6.54 -5.11 -7.40
C PRO A 42 5.15 -5.11 -8.04
N SER A 43 5.05 -4.60 -9.26
CA SER A 43 3.83 -4.62 -10.06
C SER A 43 3.58 -6.00 -10.66
N GLY A 44 2.35 -6.51 -10.53
CA GLY A 44 1.86 -7.66 -11.27
C GLY A 44 2.38 -9.04 -10.82
N LEU A 45 3.17 -9.13 -9.75
CA LEU A 45 3.60 -10.42 -9.20
C LEU A 45 2.61 -10.93 -8.15
N ASP A 46 2.41 -12.26 -8.13
CA ASP A 46 1.68 -12.92 -7.06
C ASP A 46 2.43 -12.79 -5.74
N TYR A 47 1.72 -12.51 -4.64
CA TYR A 47 2.34 -12.31 -3.34
C TYR A 47 3.00 -13.56 -2.74
N TYR A 48 2.54 -14.76 -3.10
CA TYR A 48 3.20 -16.00 -2.66
C TYR A 48 4.48 -16.28 -3.43
N GLU A 49 4.56 -15.83 -4.68
CA GLU A 49 5.75 -15.98 -5.53
C GLU A 49 6.77 -14.86 -5.28
N THR A 50 6.32 -13.71 -4.77
CA THR A 50 7.19 -12.55 -4.49
C THR A 50 8.25 -12.89 -3.46
N LYS A 51 9.52 -12.68 -3.83
CA LYS A 51 10.70 -12.86 -2.99
C LYS A 51 11.26 -11.50 -2.54
N ILE A 52 12.21 -11.53 -1.62
CA ILE A 52 12.86 -10.31 -1.10
C ILE A 52 13.58 -9.54 -2.22
N GLU A 53 14.20 -10.24 -3.15
CA GLU A 53 14.89 -9.64 -4.30
C GLU A 53 13.95 -8.96 -5.30
N ASP A 54 12.66 -9.30 -5.31
CA ASP A 54 11.66 -8.70 -6.19
C ASP A 54 11.14 -7.36 -5.66
N VAL A 55 11.31 -7.09 -4.37
CA VAL A 55 10.91 -5.81 -3.77
C VAL A 55 11.81 -4.70 -4.28
N VAL A 56 11.19 -3.64 -4.77
CA VAL A 56 11.87 -2.49 -5.37
C VAL A 56 12.13 -1.42 -4.32
N ILE A 57 13.33 -0.83 -4.33
CA ILE A 57 13.64 0.38 -3.55
C ILE A 57 13.62 1.58 -4.48
N VAL A 58 12.87 2.60 -4.10
CA VAL A 58 12.80 3.87 -4.83
C VAL A 58 13.16 5.04 -3.90
N ASP A 59 13.60 6.15 -4.48
CA ASP A 59 13.69 7.43 -3.76
C ASP A 59 12.31 8.11 -3.69
N LEU A 60 12.23 9.25 -3.01
CA LEU A 60 10.97 9.99 -2.91
C LEU A 60 10.55 10.68 -4.22
N GLU A 61 11.44 10.79 -5.20
CA GLU A 61 11.17 11.28 -6.56
C GLU A 61 10.65 10.17 -7.49
N GLY A 62 10.62 8.91 -7.02
CA GLY A 62 10.12 7.76 -7.78
C GLY A 62 11.19 7.05 -8.61
N ASN A 63 12.46 7.44 -8.52
CA ASN A 63 13.54 6.77 -9.23
C ASN A 63 13.88 5.44 -8.55
N VAL A 64 14.07 4.40 -9.35
CA VAL A 64 14.49 3.09 -8.84
C VAL A 64 15.96 3.15 -8.41
N VAL A 65 16.19 2.90 -7.12
CA VAL A 65 17.52 2.86 -6.51
C VAL A 65 18.06 1.44 -6.48
N GLU A 66 17.18 0.45 -6.22
CA GLU A 66 17.55 -0.97 -6.15
C GLU A 66 16.35 -1.85 -6.56
N GLY A 67 16.63 -2.91 -7.29
CA GLY A 67 15.64 -3.88 -7.75
C GLY A 67 15.61 -4.00 -9.27
N LYS A 68 15.09 -5.13 -9.76
CA LYS A 68 14.98 -5.43 -11.21
C LYS A 68 13.54 -5.37 -11.68
N GLN A 69 12.60 -5.45 -10.75
CA GLN A 69 11.17 -5.43 -11.05
C GLN A 69 10.68 -3.99 -11.26
N ARG A 70 9.53 -3.86 -11.90
CA ARG A 70 8.81 -2.59 -11.93
C ARG A 70 8.14 -2.38 -10.57
N PRO A 71 8.23 -1.20 -9.95
CA PRO A 71 7.48 -0.89 -8.75
C PRO A 71 5.97 -0.93 -9.02
N SER A 72 5.16 -1.03 -7.97
CA SER A 72 3.70 -0.93 -8.08
C SER A 72 3.28 0.23 -8.97
N SER A 73 2.25 0.03 -9.80
CA SER A 73 1.66 1.10 -10.63
C SER A 73 1.09 2.26 -9.80
N GLU A 74 0.85 2.05 -8.51
CA GLU A 74 0.34 3.07 -7.58
C GLU A 74 1.45 3.71 -6.73
N LEU A 75 2.70 3.63 -7.21
CA LEU A 75 3.86 4.22 -6.55
C LEU A 75 3.64 5.69 -6.16
N GLU A 76 3.11 6.50 -7.08
CA GLU A 76 2.89 7.93 -6.85
C GLU A 76 1.97 8.22 -5.67
N MET A 77 0.92 7.42 -5.50
CA MET A 77 0.03 7.50 -4.34
C MET A 77 0.82 7.27 -3.03
N HIS A 78 1.67 6.24 -2.98
CA HIS A 78 2.50 5.97 -1.81
C HIS A 78 3.49 7.11 -1.52
N LEU A 79 4.16 7.62 -2.55
CA LEU A 79 5.11 8.71 -2.40
C LEU A 79 4.43 10.00 -1.91
N ALA A 80 3.23 10.31 -2.42
CA ALA A 80 2.44 11.45 -1.97
C ALA A 80 2.16 11.37 -0.46
N PHE A 81 1.75 10.21 0.05
CA PHE A 81 1.53 10.02 1.49
C PHE A 81 2.79 10.22 2.32
N TYR A 82 3.94 9.71 1.88
CA TYR A 82 5.19 9.89 2.61
C TYR A 82 5.67 11.35 2.63
N LYS A 83 5.45 12.09 1.54
CA LYS A 83 5.78 13.51 1.44
C LYS A 83 4.86 14.39 2.30
N GLU A 84 3.54 14.13 2.24
CA GLU A 84 2.52 14.99 2.86
C GLU A 84 2.24 14.64 4.33
N ARG A 85 2.59 13.45 4.79
CA ARG A 85 2.27 12.96 6.12
C ARG A 85 3.51 12.53 6.90
N PRO A 86 4.23 13.47 7.53
CA PRO A 86 5.37 13.14 8.39
C PRO A 86 4.94 12.16 9.50
N GLY A 87 5.71 11.09 9.66
CA GLY A 87 5.43 10.07 10.68
C GLY A 87 4.79 8.78 10.14
N ILE A 88 4.28 8.75 8.92
CA ILE A 88 3.90 7.50 8.27
C ILE A 88 5.16 6.69 7.96
N ASN A 89 5.17 5.42 8.37
CA ASN A 89 6.31 4.53 8.18
C ASN A 89 6.01 3.37 7.22
N ALA A 90 4.74 3.10 6.97
CA ALA A 90 4.29 2.06 6.05
C ALA A 90 2.91 2.40 5.50
N ILE A 91 2.63 1.92 4.30
CA ILE A 91 1.32 2.05 3.65
C ILE A 91 0.88 0.67 3.18
N VAL A 92 -0.38 0.36 3.44
CA VAL A 92 -1.04 -0.87 3.01
C VAL A 92 -2.27 -0.48 2.22
N HIS A 93 -2.24 -0.70 0.92
CA HIS A 93 -3.38 -0.52 0.03
C HIS A 93 -4.09 -1.86 -0.19
N THR A 94 -5.38 -1.89 0.00
CA THR A 94 -6.20 -3.10 -0.11
C THR A 94 -7.37 -2.91 -1.06
N HIS A 95 -7.87 -4.02 -1.59
CA HIS A 95 -9.12 -4.08 -2.35
C HIS A 95 -10.15 -4.92 -1.58
N SER A 96 -10.35 -4.61 -0.30
CA SER A 96 -11.28 -5.36 0.52
C SER A 96 -12.71 -5.24 0.00
N LYS A 97 -13.41 -6.36 -0.13
CA LYS A 97 -14.68 -6.48 -0.86
C LYS A 97 -15.73 -5.43 -0.43
N PHE A 98 -15.93 -5.27 0.85
CA PHE A 98 -16.98 -4.38 1.35
C PHE A 98 -16.59 -2.90 1.25
N ALA A 99 -15.33 -2.55 1.54
CA ALA A 99 -14.86 -1.17 1.37
C ALA A 99 -14.90 -0.76 -0.11
N THR A 100 -14.50 -1.66 -1.01
CA THR A 100 -14.58 -1.43 -2.46
C THR A 100 -16.03 -1.25 -2.92
N ALA A 101 -16.97 -2.04 -2.41
CA ALA A 101 -18.39 -1.88 -2.75
C ALA A 101 -18.94 -0.50 -2.31
N ILE A 102 -18.59 -0.05 -1.10
CA ILE A 102 -18.99 1.28 -0.59
C ILE A 102 -18.34 2.37 -1.44
N ALA A 103 -17.06 2.23 -1.78
CA ALA A 103 -16.35 3.18 -2.63
C ALA A 103 -16.96 3.27 -4.04
N CYS A 104 -17.35 2.14 -4.65
CA CYS A 104 -18.05 2.15 -5.95
C CYS A 104 -19.40 2.87 -5.94
N MET A 105 -20.06 2.95 -4.77
CA MET A 105 -21.28 3.71 -4.58
C MET A 105 -21.02 5.20 -4.28
N GLY A 106 -19.77 5.61 -4.11
CA GLY A 106 -19.38 6.95 -3.69
C GLY A 106 -19.86 7.30 -2.27
N TRP A 107 -20.07 6.30 -1.41
CA TRP A 107 -20.64 6.51 -0.10
C TRP A 107 -19.57 6.75 0.94
N GLU A 108 -19.85 7.67 1.83
CA GLU A 108 -19.14 7.83 3.10
C GLU A 108 -19.62 6.74 4.07
N LEU A 109 -18.70 6.17 4.84
CA LEU A 109 -19.03 5.24 5.92
C LEU A 109 -19.19 6.02 7.23
N PRO A 110 -20.43 6.21 7.71
CA PRO A 110 -20.67 6.93 8.96
C PRO A 110 -20.26 6.10 10.17
N ALA A 111 -20.22 6.74 11.36
CA ALA A 111 -19.81 6.11 12.62
C ALA A 111 -20.86 5.10 13.14
N VAL A 112 -21.03 3.98 12.45
CA VAL A 112 -22.00 2.92 12.77
C VAL A 112 -21.44 1.80 13.66
N HIS A 113 -20.16 1.85 13.97
CA HIS A 113 -19.47 0.85 14.79
C HIS A 113 -18.32 1.48 15.58
N TYR A 114 -18.07 1.03 16.81
CA TYR A 114 -17.05 1.61 17.69
C TYR A 114 -15.63 1.62 17.11
N LEU A 115 -15.28 0.64 16.28
CA LEU A 115 -13.97 0.60 15.60
C LEU A 115 -13.75 1.76 14.62
N LEU A 116 -14.83 2.36 14.11
CA LEU A 116 -14.71 3.53 13.25
C LEU A 116 -14.23 4.77 14.00
N ALA A 117 -14.38 4.81 15.32
CA ALA A 117 -13.82 5.88 16.14
C ALA A 117 -12.30 6.02 16.01
N MET A 118 -11.60 4.95 15.63
CA MET A 118 -10.16 4.99 15.33
C MET A 118 -9.85 5.71 14.01
N ALA A 119 -10.80 5.77 13.08
CA ALA A 119 -10.69 6.50 11.81
C ALA A 119 -11.29 7.93 11.90
N GLY A 120 -11.89 8.30 13.04
CA GLY A 120 -12.55 9.56 13.25
C GLY A 120 -14.09 9.44 13.24
N HIS A 121 -14.78 10.51 12.85
CA HIS A 121 -16.26 10.54 12.81
C HIS A 121 -16.83 9.74 11.62
N SER A 122 -16.07 9.58 10.55
CA SER A 122 -16.48 8.85 9.36
C SER A 122 -15.25 8.48 8.52
N VAL A 123 -15.43 7.53 7.60
CA VAL A 123 -14.47 7.24 6.55
C VAL A 123 -15.03 7.80 5.25
N LYS A 124 -14.39 8.83 4.72
CA LYS A 124 -14.81 9.47 3.47
C LYS A 124 -14.40 8.63 2.27
N CYS A 125 -15.22 8.68 1.22
CA CYS A 125 -14.85 8.21 -0.11
C CYS A 125 -14.19 9.38 -0.86
N ALA A 126 -12.98 9.17 -1.37
CA ALA A 126 -12.35 10.12 -2.27
C ALA A 126 -13.04 10.10 -3.64
N ASP A 127 -12.97 11.21 -4.36
CA ASP A 127 -13.41 11.25 -5.75
C ASP A 127 -12.59 10.25 -6.59
N TYR A 128 -13.24 9.70 -7.62
CA TYR A 128 -12.56 8.78 -8.52
C TYR A 128 -11.42 9.49 -9.26
N ALA A 129 -10.26 8.88 -9.25
CA ALA A 129 -9.09 9.31 -10.00
C ALA A 129 -8.45 8.12 -10.70
N THR A 130 -7.91 8.35 -11.89
CA THR A 130 -7.03 7.39 -12.58
C THR A 130 -5.60 7.53 -12.06
N TYR A 131 -4.79 6.49 -12.25
CA TYR A 131 -3.34 6.52 -11.99
C TYR A 131 -2.56 6.85 -13.25
#